data_b3d4281f2599da3c40e67c52a3736859
#
_entry.id   b3d4281f2599da3c40e67c52a3736859
#
_cell.length_a   1.000
_cell.length_b   1.000
_cell.length_c   1.000
_cell.angle_alpha   90.00
_cell.angle_beta   90.00
_cell.angle_gamma   90.00
#
_symmetry.space_group_name_H-M   'P 1'
#
loop_
_entity.id
_entity.type
_entity.pdbx_description
1 polymer ?
#
loop_
_entity_poly.entity_id
_entity_poly.type
_entity_poly.pdbx_seq_one_letter_code
_entity_poly.pdbx_strand_id
1 'polypeptide(L)'
;MPVVVVATLTVKPESVDAVRDILTTAVEEVHGEPGCQLYSLHQTGETFVFIEQWADAEALTAHSTAPAVAKMFTAAGEHLAGAPNIKMLAPIPAGDPDKGQLRQ
;
A
#
# COMPACT_ATOMS: atom_id res chain seq x y z
N MET A 1 9.84 -13.31 8.95
CA MET A 1 8.76 -12.67 9.72
C MET A 1 8.00 -11.73 8.82
N PRO A 2 6.71 -11.93 8.62
CA PRO A 2 5.90 -11.02 7.81
C PRO A 2 5.87 -9.61 8.40
N VAL A 3 5.77 -8.63 7.51
CA VAL A 3 5.60 -7.22 7.89
C VAL A 3 4.29 -6.73 7.28
N VAL A 4 3.45 -6.12 8.10
CA VAL A 4 2.21 -5.49 7.64
C VAL A 4 2.44 -3.99 7.55
N VAL A 5 1.91 -3.37 6.49
CA VAL A 5 2.01 -1.93 6.29
C VAL A 5 0.62 -1.35 6.09
N VAL A 6 0.36 -0.22 6.72
CA VAL A 6 -0.80 0.62 6.43
C VAL A 6 -0.29 1.96 5.92
N ALA A 7 -0.53 2.23 4.64
CA ALA A 7 -0.11 3.47 4.00
C ALA A 7 -1.33 4.31 3.65
N THR A 8 -1.37 5.54 4.13
CA THR A 8 -2.51 6.43 3.94
C THR A 8 -2.09 7.65 3.13
N LEU A 9 -2.85 7.92 2.05
CA LEU A 9 -2.64 9.08 1.19
C LEU A 9 -3.92 9.90 1.15
N THR A 10 -3.83 11.17 1.56
CA THR A 10 -4.94 12.12 1.43
C THR A 10 -4.70 12.98 0.19
N VAL A 11 -5.70 13.08 -0.66
CA VAL A 11 -5.57 13.78 -1.95
C VAL A 11 -6.48 15.01 -1.99
N LYS A 12 -6.19 15.90 -2.94
CA LYS A 12 -7.04 17.07 -3.18
C LYS A 12 -8.42 16.60 -3.64
N PRO A 13 -9.51 17.30 -3.25
CA PRO A 13 -10.88 16.87 -3.60
C PRO A 13 -11.09 16.64 -5.10
N GLU A 14 -10.53 17.51 -5.93
CA GLU A 14 -10.66 17.43 -7.38
C GLU A 14 -9.82 16.33 -8.02
N SER A 15 -8.92 15.70 -7.24
CA SER A 15 -7.95 14.72 -7.74
C SER A 15 -8.33 13.28 -7.45
N VAL A 16 -9.44 13.02 -6.78
CA VAL A 16 -9.80 11.66 -6.32
C VAL A 16 -9.82 10.65 -7.46
N ASP A 17 -10.49 10.96 -8.56
CA ASP A 17 -10.60 10.02 -9.68
C ASP A 17 -9.25 9.78 -10.36
N ALA A 18 -8.48 10.84 -10.56
CA ALA A 18 -7.15 10.73 -11.18
C ALA A 18 -6.22 9.87 -10.32
N VAL A 19 -6.21 10.09 -9.01
CA VAL A 19 -5.37 9.31 -8.10
C VAL A 19 -5.83 7.85 -8.04
N ARG A 20 -7.14 7.60 -8.04
CA ARG A 20 -7.62 6.21 -8.06
C ARG A 20 -7.06 5.45 -9.25
N ASP A 21 -7.03 6.06 -10.42
CA ASP A 21 -6.48 5.43 -11.63
C ASP A 21 -4.97 5.17 -11.49
N ILE A 22 -4.24 6.14 -10.97
CA ILE A 22 -2.79 6.00 -10.73
C ILE A 22 -2.52 4.84 -9.76
N LEU A 23 -3.25 4.80 -8.65
CA LEU A 23 -3.00 3.79 -7.61
C LEU A 23 -3.43 2.39 -8.05
N THR A 24 -4.54 2.25 -8.76
CA THR A 24 -4.98 0.93 -9.26
C THR A 24 -3.99 0.37 -10.27
N THR A 25 -3.41 1.20 -11.11
CA THR A 25 -2.34 0.78 -12.02
C THR A 25 -1.11 0.30 -11.25
N ALA A 26 -0.72 1.05 -10.22
CA ALA A 26 0.42 0.66 -9.38
C ALA A 26 0.19 -0.67 -8.67
N VAL A 27 -1.01 -0.93 -8.18
CA VAL A 27 -1.35 -2.19 -7.52
C VAL A 27 -1.03 -3.39 -8.41
N GLU A 28 -1.38 -3.32 -9.68
CA GLU A 28 -1.12 -4.43 -10.63
C GLU A 28 0.37 -4.73 -10.74
N GLU A 29 1.20 -3.70 -10.82
CA GLU A 29 2.66 -3.87 -10.91
C GLU A 29 3.24 -4.39 -9.59
N VAL A 30 2.78 -3.87 -8.45
CA VAL A 30 3.28 -4.26 -7.13
C VAL A 30 3.00 -5.73 -6.83
N HIS A 31 1.88 -6.26 -7.32
CA HIS A 31 1.54 -7.68 -7.12
C HIS A 31 2.60 -8.62 -7.69
N GLY A 32 3.37 -8.19 -8.68
CA GLY A 32 4.46 -8.97 -9.26
C GLY A 32 5.78 -8.86 -8.51
N GLU A 33 5.88 -8.03 -7.48
CA GLU A 33 7.12 -7.87 -6.73
C GLU A 33 7.40 -9.06 -5.81
N PRO A 34 8.67 -9.48 -5.69
CA PRO A 34 9.03 -10.59 -4.82
C PRO A 34 8.63 -10.31 -3.36
N GLY A 35 8.03 -11.30 -2.73
CA GLY A 35 7.63 -11.20 -1.33
C GLY A 35 6.34 -10.45 -1.08
N CYS A 36 5.68 -9.93 -2.10
CA CYS A 36 4.37 -9.32 -1.94
C CYS A 36 3.31 -10.39 -1.65
N GLN A 37 2.77 -10.38 -0.45
CA GLN A 37 1.72 -11.32 -0.02
C GLN A 37 0.33 -10.71 -0.08
N LEU A 38 0.24 -9.39 0.11
CA LEU A 38 -1.00 -8.64 0.03
C LEU A 38 -0.66 -7.19 -0.30
N TYR A 39 -1.40 -6.60 -1.20
CA TYR A 39 -1.31 -5.18 -1.49
C TYR A 39 -2.69 -4.73 -1.93
N SER A 40 -3.48 -4.26 -0.98
CA SER A 40 -4.92 -4.04 -1.14
C SER A 40 -5.25 -2.57 -0.96
N LEU A 41 -5.92 -1.98 -1.94
CA LEU A 41 -6.27 -0.56 -1.94
C LEU A 41 -7.71 -0.36 -1.48
N HIS A 42 -7.89 0.59 -0.56
CA HIS A 42 -9.18 0.98 -0.02
C HIS A 42 -9.33 2.50 -0.04
N GLN A 43 -10.53 2.99 0.09
CA GLN A 43 -10.81 4.42 0.03
C GLN A 43 -11.88 4.81 1.04
N THR A 44 -11.71 5.98 1.64
CA THR A 44 -12.76 6.67 2.37
C THR A 44 -12.66 8.16 2.05
N GLY A 45 -13.68 8.72 1.39
CA GLY A 45 -13.66 10.13 0.95
C GLY A 45 -12.46 10.44 0.07
N GLU A 46 -11.66 11.39 0.50
CA GLU A 46 -10.45 11.84 -0.20
C GLU A 46 -9.19 11.12 0.25
N THR A 47 -9.34 10.04 1.01
CA THR A 47 -8.23 9.29 1.59
C THR A 47 -8.18 7.88 1.01
N PHE A 48 -7.00 7.52 0.49
CA PHE A 48 -6.72 6.16 0.04
C PHE A 48 -5.86 5.45 1.06
N VAL A 49 -6.16 4.18 1.30
CA VAL A 49 -5.46 3.37 2.30
C VAL A 49 -5.01 2.07 1.64
N PHE A 50 -3.69 1.85 1.65
CA PHE A 50 -3.14 0.55 1.29
C PHE A 50 -2.99 -0.29 2.55
N ILE A 51 -3.43 -1.53 2.48
CA ILE A 51 -3.16 -2.54 3.50
C ILE A 51 -2.28 -3.58 2.82
N GLU A 52 -1.08 -3.80 3.39
CA GLU A 52 -0.03 -4.57 2.73
C GLU A 52 0.53 -5.63 3.67
N GLN A 53 0.95 -6.75 3.10
CA GLN A 53 1.75 -7.72 3.83
C GLN A 53 2.91 -8.17 2.95
N TRP A 54 4.09 -8.13 3.52
CA TRP A 54 5.34 -8.53 2.87
C TRP A 54 5.95 -9.70 3.60
N ALA A 55 6.60 -10.61 2.86
CA ALA A 55 7.16 -11.83 3.44
C ALA A 55 8.18 -11.54 4.55
N ASP A 56 8.96 -10.46 4.40
CA ASP A 56 9.97 -10.05 5.37
C ASP A 56 10.34 -8.58 5.15
N ALA A 57 11.24 -8.08 6.00
CA ALA A 57 11.71 -6.69 5.92
C ALA A 57 12.49 -6.41 4.63
N GLU A 58 13.19 -7.41 4.09
CA GLU A 58 13.95 -7.24 2.84
C GLU A 58 13.02 -7.01 1.65
N ALA A 59 11.91 -7.76 1.60
CA ALA A 59 10.90 -7.57 0.55
C ALA A 59 10.28 -6.18 0.61
N LEU A 60 9.99 -5.68 1.81
CA LEU A 60 9.47 -4.34 1.99
C LEU A 60 10.48 -3.28 1.55
N THR A 61 11.75 -3.45 1.91
CA THR A 61 12.82 -2.53 1.50
C THR A 61 12.94 -2.48 -0.02
N ALA A 62 12.92 -3.64 -0.67
CA ALA A 62 12.98 -3.71 -2.14
C ALA A 62 11.76 -3.02 -2.77
N HIS A 63 10.56 -3.21 -2.20
CA HIS A 63 9.35 -2.53 -2.65
C HIS A 63 9.50 -1.01 -2.60
N SER A 64 10.04 -0.47 -1.51
CA SER A 64 10.13 0.99 -1.33
C SER A 64 11.03 1.68 -2.35
N THR A 65 11.90 0.94 -3.02
CA THR A 65 12.76 1.47 -4.09
C THR A 65 12.40 0.92 -5.48
N ALA A 66 11.30 0.17 -5.59
CA ALA A 66 10.90 -0.45 -6.85
C ALA A 66 10.35 0.58 -7.85
N PRO A 67 10.47 0.32 -9.17
CA PRO A 67 9.97 1.23 -10.20
C PRO A 67 8.49 1.57 -10.07
N ALA A 68 7.65 0.62 -9.67
CA ALA A 68 6.21 0.85 -9.53
C ALA A 68 5.92 1.94 -8.49
N VAL A 69 6.62 1.93 -7.36
CA VAL A 69 6.45 2.93 -6.30
C VAL A 69 6.95 4.30 -6.77
N ALA A 70 8.10 4.33 -7.43
CA ALA A 70 8.65 5.59 -7.95
C ALA A 70 7.69 6.23 -8.97
N LYS A 71 7.15 5.44 -9.90
CA LYS A 71 6.17 5.93 -10.88
C LYS A 71 4.90 6.43 -10.20
N MET A 72 4.41 5.69 -9.22
CA MET A 72 3.21 6.05 -8.48
C MET A 72 3.34 7.40 -7.78
N PHE A 73 4.41 7.60 -7.03
CA PHE A 73 4.63 8.86 -6.33
C PHE A 73 4.95 10.03 -7.26
N THR A 74 5.63 9.77 -8.38
CA THR A 74 5.86 10.80 -9.39
C THR A 74 4.53 11.27 -9.97
N ALA A 75 3.64 10.35 -10.32
CA ALA A 75 2.34 10.70 -10.91
C ALA A 75 1.37 11.29 -9.88
N ALA A 76 1.36 10.78 -8.65
CA ALA A 76 0.42 11.21 -7.63
C ALA A 76 0.85 12.45 -6.88
N GLY A 77 2.13 12.81 -6.89
CA GLY A 77 2.69 13.83 -6.01
C GLY A 77 1.97 15.17 -6.05
N GLU A 78 1.64 15.68 -7.23
CA GLU A 78 0.94 16.97 -7.39
C GLU A 78 -0.51 16.93 -6.90
N HIS A 79 -1.07 15.75 -6.72
CA HIS A 79 -2.46 15.54 -6.30
C HIS A 79 -2.60 15.33 -4.79
N LEU A 80 -1.50 15.18 -4.06
CA LEU A 80 -1.54 14.92 -2.63
C LEU A 80 -1.85 16.21 -1.86
N ALA A 81 -2.70 16.08 -0.82
CA ALA A 81 -3.03 17.17 0.07
C ALA A 81 -2.03 17.30 1.23
N GLY A 82 -1.16 16.31 1.40
CA GLY A 82 -0.13 16.30 2.42
C GLY A 82 0.79 15.12 2.25
N ALA A 83 1.76 14.96 3.15
CA ALA A 83 2.69 13.84 3.10
C ALA A 83 1.98 12.52 3.38
N PRO A 84 2.35 11.43 2.69
CA PRO A 84 1.81 10.10 3.01
C PRO A 84 2.15 9.69 4.43
N ASN A 85 1.23 8.96 5.07
CA ASN A 85 1.47 8.37 6.38
C ASN A 85 1.68 6.87 6.19
N ILE A 86 2.81 6.35 6.63
CA ILE A 86 3.17 4.95 6.47
C ILE A 86 3.47 4.35 7.83
N LYS A 87 2.72 3.31 8.21
CA LYS A 87 2.93 2.57 9.46
C LYS A 87 3.33 1.14 9.16
N MET A 88 4.42 0.71 9.76
CA MET A 88 4.87 -0.67 9.69
C MET A 88 4.46 -1.39 10.96
N LEU A 89 3.81 -2.54 10.79
CA LEU A 89 3.19 -3.28 11.89
C LEU A 89 3.69 -4.71 11.91
N ALA A 90 3.80 -5.27 13.10
CA ALA A 90 4.03 -6.70 13.27
C ALA A 90 2.68 -7.39 13.42
N PRO A 91 2.38 -8.43 12.63
CA PRO A 91 1.12 -9.15 12.80
C PRO A 91 1.09 -9.91 14.13
N ILE A 92 -0.09 -9.99 14.71
CA ILE A 92 -0.32 -10.80 15.92
C ILE A 92 -1.43 -11.79 15.58
N PRO A 93 -1.09 -12.94 14.97
CA PRO A 93 -2.10 -13.94 14.64
C PRO A 93 -2.80 -14.44 15.89
N ALA A 94 -4.13 -14.48 15.85
CA ALA A 94 -4.93 -14.90 17.00
C ALA A 94 -6.26 -15.45 16.52
N GLY A 95 -6.78 -16.45 17.24
CA GLY A 95 -8.05 -17.05 16.90
C GLY A 95 -8.02 -17.88 15.64
N ASP A 96 -9.06 -17.78 14.84
CA ASP A 96 -9.19 -18.53 13.59
C ASP A 96 -8.13 -18.08 12.57
N PRO A 97 -7.38 -19.01 11.92
CA PRO A 97 -6.31 -18.64 11.00
C PRO A 97 -6.77 -17.81 9.80
N ASP A 98 -8.01 -17.96 9.36
CA ASP A 98 -8.52 -17.23 8.20
C ASP A 98 -9.05 -15.85 8.57
N LYS A 99 -9.27 -15.59 9.85
CA LYS A 99 -9.88 -14.36 10.33
C LYS A 99 -8.98 -13.52 11.22
N GLY A 100 -7.98 -14.15 11.85
CA GLY A 100 -7.11 -13.51 12.82
C GLY A 100 -5.82 -12.95 12.24
N GLN A 101 -5.68 -12.94 10.93
CA GLN A 101 -4.52 -12.39 10.23
C GLN A 101 -4.88 -12.09 8.78
N LEU A 102 -4.08 -11.27 8.10
CA LEU A 102 -4.34 -10.91 6.70
C LEU A 102 -4.04 -12.07 5.76
N ARG A 103 -2.83 -12.63 5.86
CA ARG A 103 -2.40 -13.80 5.09
C ARG A 103 -1.63 -14.74 5.99
N GLN A 104 -1.75 -16.01 5.73
CA GLN A 104 -1.05 -17.05 6.49
C GLN A 104 0.39 -17.22 6.07
#